data_78338edcec9717bd72424515a9dc181b
#
_entry.id   78338edcec9717bd72424515a9dc181b
#
_cell.length_a   1.000
_cell.length_b   1.000
_cell.length_c   1.000
_cell.angle_alpha   90.00
_cell.angle_beta   90.00
_cell.angle_gamma   90.00
#
_symmetry.space_group_name_H-M   'P 1'
#
loop_
_entity.id
_entity.type
_entity.pdbx_description
1 polymer ?
#
loop_
_entity_poly.entity_id
_entity_poly.type
_entity_poly.pdbx_seq_one_letter_code
_entity_poly.pdbx_strand_id
1 'polypeptide(L)'
;FSKGQSLLNIMPPFIAYGFACGVHLPLTLGIKVVIIPNLDPNKLGSLIWKYKPEHMFGVPSHYQQLAVDPKLQNKDLSFIRNYAAGGDAIARGAEQTVNDFLAAHNVEFPIAKGYGMTEASSAATAAAGRNNKPGSVGLPLVSTLVSAFEPGTDTELPIGQRGELCISGPGVMKGYYNKPAETAAILRTHADGRVWVHTGDIGYLDEDGFVYLDSRIKRLIIRHDGFKVFPS
;
A
#
# COMPACT_ATOMS: atom_id res chain seq x y z
N PHE A 1 -1.62 10.11 -13.55
CA PHE A 1 -1.25 9.26 -14.71
C PHE A 1 -1.79 9.89 -15.97
N SER A 2 -0.96 9.98 -17.02
CA SER A 2 -1.34 10.55 -18.31
C SER A 2 -0.79 9.69 -19.46
N LYS A 3 -1.51 9.66 -20.59
CA LYS A 3 -1.07 8.97 -21.80
C LYS A 3 0.33 9.48 -22.22
N GLY A 4 1.22 8.55 -22.57
CA GLY A 4 2.61 8.85 -22.97
C GLY A 4 3.61 8.79 -21.81
N GLN A 5 3.17 8.82 -20.57
CA GLN A 5 4.05 8.55 -19.42
C GLN A 5 4.50 7.09 -19.38
N SER A 6 5.54 6.83 -18.60
CA SER A 6 6.14 5.50 -18.48
C SER A 6 6.13 5.00 -17.05
N LEU A 7 5.98 3.68 -16.93
CA LEU A 7 6.04 2.95 -15.67
C LEU A 7 7.19 1.93 -15.73
N LEU A 8 8.05 1.95 -14.73
CA LEU A 8 9.02 0.88 -14.51
C LEU A 8 8.37 -0.25 -13.71
N ASN A 9 8.14 -1.39 -14.34
CA ASN A 9 7.56 -2.55 -13.70
C ASN A 9 8.65 -3.50 -13.21
N ILE A 10 8.83 -3.53 -11.89
CA ILE A 10 9.78 -4.37 -11.17
C ILE A 10 9.08 -5.39 -10.26
N MET A 11 7.75 -5.29 -10.14
CA MET A 11 6.99 -6.18 -9.26
C MET A 11 6.61 -7.47 -9.98
N PRO A 12 6.71 -8.63 -9.29
CA PRO A 12 6.32 -9.91 -9.86
C PRO A 12 4.83 -9.93 -10.25
N PRO A 13 4.47 -10.29 -11.51
CA PRO A 13 3.09 -10.24 -11.98
C PRO A 13 2.19 -11.35 -11.40
N PHE A 14 2.76 -12.33 -10.71
CA PHE A 14 1.99 -13.42 -10.08
C PHE A 14 1.44 -13.06 -8.68
N ILE A 15 1.78 -11.89 -8.13
CA ILE A 15 1.17 -11.35 -6.93
C ILE A 15 0.13 -10.29 -7.31
N ALA A 16 -0.96 -10.16 -6.53
CA ALA A 16 -2.06 -9.23 -6.84
C ALA A 16 -1.56 -7.79 -7.04
N TYR A 17 -0.64 -7.30 -6.20
CA TYR A 17 -0.03 -5.98 -6.34
C TYR A 17 0.70 -5.81 -7.67
N GLY A 18 1.58 -6.77 -8.02
CA GLY A 18 2.34 -6.72 -9.26
C GLY A 18 1.46 -6.82 -10.50
N PHE A 19 0.40 -7.65 -10.47
CA PHE A 19 -0.55 -7.76 -11.57
C PHE A 19 -1.38 -6.48 -11.72
N ALA A 20 -2.03 -6.03 -10.64
CA ALA A 20 -2.94 -4.89 -10.70
C ALA A 20 -2.20 -3.60 -11.07
N CYS A 21 -1.10 -3.28 -10.39
CA CYS A 21 -0.37 -2.03 -10.57
C CYS A 21 0.66 -2.07 -11.71
N GLY A 22 1.27 -3.23 -11.96
CA GLY A 22 2.34 -3.38 -12.96
C GLY A 22 1.87 -3.82 -14.34
N VAL A 23 0.68 -4.42 -14.45
CA VAL A 23 0.15 -4.94 -15.71
C VAL A 23 -1.20 -4.31 -16.05
N HIS A 24 -2.22 -4.53 -15.19
CA HIS A 24 -3.59 -4.11 -15.50
C HIS A 24 -3.74 -2.59 -15.57
N LEU A 25 -3.29 -1.86 -14.55
CA LEU A 25 -3.39 -0.40 -14.49
C LEU A 25 -2.73 0.30 -15.69
N PRO A 26 -1.46 0.03 -16.05
CA PRO A 26 -0.84 0.71 -17.18
C PRO A 26 -1.49 0.37 -18.52
N LEU A 27 -1.96 -0.85 -18.73
CA LEU A 27 -2.69 -1.22 -19.94
C LEU A 27 -4.01 -0.45 -20.06
N THR A 28 -4.77 -0.31 -18.96
CA THR A 28 -6.05 0.42 -18.93
C THR A 28 -5.85 1.90 -19.19
N LEU A 29 -4.75 2.49 -18.72
CA LEU A 29 -4.46 3.92 -18.86
C LEU A 29 -3.66 4.26 -20.13
N GLY A 30 -3.23 3.27 -20.91
CA GLY A 30 -2.38 3.48 -22.08
C GLY A 30 -0.99 4.05 -21.74
N ILE A 31 -0.42 3.62 -20.62
CA ILE A 31 0.91 4.02 -20.16
C ILE A 31 1.95 3.05 -20.73
N LYS A 32 3.09 3.59 -21.14
CA LYS A 32 4.24 2.78 -21.57
C LYS A 32 4.82 2.02 -20.39
N VAL A 33 5.01 0.70 -20.53
CA VAL A 33 5.59 -0.15 -19.49
C VAL A 33 7.00 -0.58 -19.87
N VAL A 34 7.95 -0.33 -18.98
CA VAL A 34 9.31 -0.89 -19.04
C VAL A 34 9.35 -2.08 -18.09
N ILE A 35 9.38 -3.29 -18.63
CA ILE A 35 9.35 -4.53 -17.84
C ILE A 35 10.78 -4.97 -17.53
N ILE A 36 11.05 -5.22 -16.24
CA ILE A 36 12.31 -5.80 -15.76
C ILE A 36 12.02 -7.17 -15.15
N PRO A 37 12.12 -8.24 -15.93
CA PRO A 37 11.73 -9.60 -15.49
C PRO A 37 12.52 -10.11 -14.28
N ASN A 38 13.82 -9.79 -14.24
CA ASN A 38 14.74 -10.20 -13.19
C ASN A 38 15.44 -8.94 -12.66
N LEU A 39 14.88 -8.36 -11.61
CA LEU A 39 15.48 -7.21 -10.96
C LEU A 39 16.71 -7.65 -10.16
N ASP A 40 17.87 -7.05 -10.49
CA ASP A 40 18.99 -6.95 -9.57
C ASP A 40 18.81 -5.65 -8.78
N PRO A 41 18.54 -5.70 -7.46
CA PRO A 41 18.30 -4.51 -6.66
C PRO A 41 19.45 -3.49 -6.77
N ASN A 42 20.70 -3.95 -6.93
CA ASN A 42 21.88 -3.07 -7.05
C ASN A 42 21.92 -2.28 -8.37
N LYS A 43 21.06 -2.63 -9.32
CA LYS A 43 20.94 -1.94 -10.61
C LYS A 43 19.75 -1.00 -10.69
N LEU A 44 18.91 -0.93 -9.65
CA LEU A 44 17.66 -0.17 -9.69
C LEU A 44 17.89 1.31 -10.02
N GLY A 45 18.84 1.99 -9.35
CA GLY A 45 19.17 3.37 -9.65
C GLY A 45 19.66 3.59 -11.09
N SER A 46 20.46 2.65 -11.64
CA SER A 46 20.87 2.70 -13.04
C SER A 46 19.70 2.56 -14.01
N LEU A 47 18.73 1.70 -13.70
CA LEU A 47 17.52 1.50 -14.50
C LEU A 47 16.64 2.76 -14.49
N ILE A 48 16.45 3.37 -13.32
CA ILE A 48 15.70 4.61 -13.16
C ILE A 48 16.38 5.74 -13.96
N TRP A 49 17.68 5.89 -13.85
CA TRP A 49 18.41 6.92 -14.62
C TRP A 49 18.36 6.70 -16.13
N LYS A 50 18.44 5.42 -16.55
CA LYS A 50 18.40 5.04 -17.97
C LYS A 50 17.04 5.29 -18.61
N TYR A 51 15.96 4.83 -17.93
CA TYR A 51 14.63 4.84 -18.51
C TYR A 51 13.79 6.06 -18.12
N LYS A 52 14.19 6.80 -17.09
CA LYS A 52 13.50 7.98 -16.54
C LYS A 52 11.99 7.77 -16.39
N PRO A 53 11.55 6.68 -15.73
CA PRO A 53 10.14 6.38 -15.59
C PRO A 53 9.47 7.38 -14.65
N GLU A 54 8.34 7.91 -15.08
CA GLU A 54 7.53 8.81 -14.23
C GLU A 54 6.86 8.06 -13.09
N HIS A 55 6.62 6.76 -13.26
CA HIS A 55 5.91 5.94 -12.29
C HIS A 55 6.68 4.66 -11.95
N MET A 56 6.59 4.24 -10.70
CA MET A 56 7.09 2.94 -10.25
C MET A 56 6.26 2.46 -9.04
N PHE A 57 5.93 1.18 -9.04
CA PHE A 57 5.38 0.49 -7.89
C PHE A 57 6.43 -0.47 -7.33
N GLY A 58 6.67 -0.39 -6.04
CA GLY A 58 7.70 -1.17 -5.37
C GLY A 58 7.37 -1.44 -3.91
N VAL A 59 8.27 -2.13 -3.22
CA VAL A 59 8.23 -2.30 -1.78
C VAL A 59 9.14 -1.27 -1.09
N PRO A 60 8.95 -0.98 0.22
CA PRO A 60 9.73 0.03 0.93
C PRO A 60 11.24 -0.09 0.76
N SER A 61 11.78 -1.31 0.78
CA SER A 61 13.22 -1.57 0.64
C SER A 61 13.80 -1.08 -0.69
N HIS A 62 13.04 -1.11 -1.79
CA HIS A 62 13.48 -0.54 -3.06
C HIS A 62 13.77 0.96 -2.96
N TYR A 63 12.92 1.70 -2.27
CA TYR A 63 13.05 3.15 -2.12
C TYR A 63 14.15 3.53 -1.13
N GLN A 64 14.28 2.76 -0.03
CA GLN A 64 15.41 2.93 0.90
C GLN A 64 16.75 2.73 0.20
N GLN A 65 16.84 1.74 -0.68
CA GLN A 65 18.05 1.51 -1.47
C GLN A 65 18.33 2.65 -2.46
N LEU A 66 17.28 3.21 -3.10
CA LEU A 66 17.44 4.37 -4.00
C LEU A 66 17.99 5.59 -3.26
N ALA A 67 17.54 5.83 -2.03
CA ALA A 67 17.96 6.98 -1.23
C ALA A 67 19.46 6.95 -0.91
N VAL A 68 20.10 5.78 -0.95
CA VAL A 68 21.54 5.62 -0.69
C VAL A 68 22.35 5.22 -1.93
N ASP A 69 21.71 5.11 -3.12
CA ASP A 69 22.40 4.69 -4.35
C ASP A 69 23.34 5.81 -4.84
N PRO A 70 24.67 5.59 -4.87
CA PRO A 70 25.63 6.61 -5.27
C PRO A 70 25.44 7.09 -6.72
N LYS A 71 24.78 6.31 -7.56
CA LYS A 71 24.49 6.66 -8.95
C LYS A 71 23.44 7.74 -9.10
N LEU A 72 22.63 7.97 -8.06
CA LEU A 72 21.56 8.96 -8.07
C LEU A 72 21.88 10.22 -7.26
N GLN A 73 22.90 10.23 -6.40
CA GLN A 73 23.18 11.30 -5.44
C GLN A 73 23.33 12.71 -6.05
N ASN A 74 23.72 12.81 -7.33
CA ASN A 74 23.88 14.10 -8.01
C ASN A 74 22.99 14.19 -9.26
N LYS A 75 21.84 13.50 -9.26
CA LYS A 75 20.94 13.46 -10.41
C LYS A 75 19.68 14.28 -10.16
N ASP A 76 19.23 14.99 -11.16
CA ASP A 76 17.90 15.57 -11.16
C ASP A 76 16.86 14.48 -11.47
N LEU A 77 15.95 14.22 -10.52
CA LEU A 77 14.90 13.24 -10.61
C LEU A 77 13.51 13.86 -10.78
N SER A 78 13.45 15.11 -11.24
CA SER A 78 12.20 15.86 -11.44
C SER A 78 11.21 15.21 -12.42
N PHE A 79 11.65 14.21 -13.20
CA PHE A 79 10.77 13.40 -14.03
C PHE A 79 9.85 12.48 -13.23
N ILE A 80 10.18 12.17 -11.98
CA ILE A 80 9.36 11.28 -11.10
C ILE A 80 8.06 11.99 -10.76
N ARG A 81 6.93 11.33 -11.04
CA ARG A 81 5.58 11.81 -10.74
C ARG A 81 4.91 11.03 -9.63
N ASN A 82 5.06 9.70 -9.63
CA ASN A 82 4.45 8.86 -8.62
C ASN A 82 5.26 7.58 -8.43
N TYR A 83 6.04 7.54 -7.37
CA TYR A 83 6.70 6.35 -6.87
C TYR A 83 5.95 5.88 -5.63
N ALA A 84 5.42 4.67 -5.66
CA ALA A 84 4.51 4.16 -4.64
C ALA A 84 5.03 2.91 -3.95
N ALA A 85 5.10 2.95 -2.64
CA ALA A 85 5.43 1.83 -1.78
C ALA A 85 4.16 1.09 -1.33
N GLY A 86 4.18 -0.22 -1.43
CA GLY A 86 3.11 -1.09 -0.97
C GLY A 86 3.62 -2.49 -0.67
N GLY A 87 2.74 -3.36 -0.16
CA GLY A 87 3.05 -4.77 0.12
C GLY A 87 3.80 -5.02 1.43
N ASP A 88 4.35 -3.98 2.06
CA ASP A 88 4.97 -4.05 3.38
C ASP A 88 4.87 -2.69 4.08
N ALA A 89 5.05 -2.67 5.40
CA ALA A 89 5.07 -1.45 6.19
C ALA A 89 6.39 -0.67 5.99
N ILE A 90 6.28 0.65 5.92
CA ILE A 90 7.44 1.54 5.93
C ILE A 90 7.53 2.23 7.30
N ALA A 91 8.65 2.06 7.99
CA ALA A 91 8.90 2.76 9.25
C ALA A 91 8.99 4.28 9.00
N ARG A 92 8.49 5.09 9.94
CA ARG A 92 8.46 6.57 9.80
C ARG A 92 9.82 7.18 9.48
N GLY A 93 10.89 6.70 10.14
CA GLY A 93 12.25 7.18 9.86
C GLY A 93 12.72 6.85 8.44
N ALA A 94 12.38 5.67 7.93
CA ALA A 94 12.70 5.27 6.56
C ALA A 94 11.88 6.07 5.54
N GLU A 95 10.60 6.31 5.82
CA GLU A 95 9.75 7.20 5.00
C GLU A 95 10.35 8.60 4.90
N GLN A 96 10.77 9.17 6.03
CA GLN A 96 11.40 10.50 6.06
C GLN A 96 12.69 10.53 5.25
N THR A 97 13.59 9.55 5.43
CA THR A 97 14.84 9.45 4.66
C THR A 97 14.58 9.41 3.15
N VAL A 98 13.59 8.62 2.71
CA VAL A 98 13.22 8.54 1.29
C VAL A 98 12.65 9.88 0.80
N ASN A 99 11.80 10.54 1.58
CA ASN A 99 11.20 11.82 1.20
C ASN A 99 12.23 12.95 1.13
N ASP A 100 13.18 12.99 2.07
CA ASP A 100 14.29 13.95 2.06
C ASP A 100 15.17 13.76 0.82
N PHE A 101 15.46 12.51 0.45
CA PHE A 101 16.16 12.20 -0.79
C PHE A 101 15.37 12.67 -2.02
N LEU A 102 14.10 12.36 -2.13
CA LEU A 102 13.26 12.77 -3.26
C LEU A 102 13.21 14.29 -3.39
N ALA A 103 12.99 15.01 -2.29
CA ALA A 103 12.96 16.47 -2.26
C ALA A 103 14.32 17.09 -2.66
N ALA A 104 15.44 16.54 -2.16
CA ALA A 104 16.78 16.99 -2.53
C ALA A 104 17.11 16.79 -4.02
N HIS A 105 16.36 15.93 -4.72
CA HIS A 105 16.54 15.63 -6.15
C HIS A 105 15.41 16.19 -7.03
N ASN A 106 14.71 17.24 -6.57
CA ASN A 106 13.67 17.99 -7.28
C ASN A 106 12.40 17.18 -7.60
N VAL A 107 12.10 16.15 -6.85
CA VAL A 107 10.83 15.43 -6.97
C VAL A 107 9.73 16.22 -6.25
N GLU A 108 8.63 16.49 -6.95
CA GLU A 108 7.55 17.37 -6.47
C GLU A 108 6.79 16.81 -5.27
N PHE A 109 6.57 15.48 -5.23
CA PHE A 109 5.76 14.84 -4.21
C PHE A 109 6.55 13.80 -3.42
N PRO A 110 6.21 13.62 -2.12
CA PRO A 110 6.78 12.54 -1.32
C PRO A 110 6.36 11.17 -1.88
N ILE A 111 7.04 10.12 -1.39
CA ILE A 111 6.71 8.75 -1.78
C ILE A 111 5.23 8.46 -1.52
N ALA A 112 4.53 7.99 -2.54
CA ALA A 112 3.16 7.51 -2.40
C ALA A 112 3.15 6.20 -1.62
N LYS A 113 2.02 5.90 -0.97
CA LYS A 113 1.83 4.67 -0.20
C LYS A 113 0.48 4.07 -0.51
N GLY A 114 0.35 2.76 -0.31
CA GLY A 114 -0.91 2.07 -0.44
C GLY A 114 -0.97 0.85 0.46
N TYR A 115 -2.17 0.52 0.88
CA TYR A 115 -2.46 -0.67 1.65
C TYR A 115 -3.50 -1.52 0.91
N GLY A 116 -3.38 -2.82 1.05
CA GLY A 116 -4.31 -3.78 0.49
C GLY A 116 -3.81 -5.20 0.64
N MET A 117 -4.56 -6.12 0.09
CA MET A 117 -4.29 -7.54 0.17
C MET A 117 -4.88 -8.27 -1.05
N THR A 118 -4.47 -9.50 -1.27
CA THR A 118 -4.94 -10.31 -2.40
C THR A 118 -6.46 -10.46 -2.37
N GLU A 119 -7.04 -10.63 -1.18
CA GLU A 119 -8.46 -10.80 -0.91
C GLU A 119 -9.30 -9.52 -1.20
N ALA A 120 -8.63 -8.37 -1.34
CA ALA A 120 -9.22 -7.11 -1.78
C ALA A 120 -8.74 -6.68 -3.18
N SER A 121 -8.29 -7.63 -4.01
CA SER A 121 -7.83 -7.41 -5.39
C SER A 121 -6.65 -6.43 -5.51
N SER A 122 -5.75 -6.39 -4.56
CA SER A 122 -4.53 -5.57 -4.44
C SER A 122 -4.71 -4.36 -3.52
N ALA A 123 -4.96 -3.15 -4.04
CA ALA A 123 -5.02 -1.94 -3.23
C ALA A 123 -6.45 -1.65 -2.75
N ALA A 124 -6.59 -1.34 -1.47
CA ALA A 124 -7.80 -0.81 -0.85
C ALA A 124 -7.68 0.69 -0.52
N THR A 125 -6.44 1.15 -0.25
CA THR A 125 -6.15 2.56 -0.02
C THR A 125 -4.99 3.05 -0.85
N ALA A 126 -4.90 4.37 -1.06
CA ALA A 126 -3.76 5.01 -1.68
C ALA A 126 -3.51 6.41 -1.10
N ALA A 127 -2.23 6.73 -0.89
CA ALA A 127 -1.74 8.06 -0.60
C ALA A 127 -0.85 8.52 -1.77
N ALA A 128 -1.24 9.57 -2.46
CA ALA A 128 -0.49 10.07 -3.61
C ALA A 128 -0.66 11.58 -3.77
N GLY A 129 0.39 12.24 -4.26
CA GLY A 129 0.38 13.68 -4.49
C GLY A 129 0.05 14.46 -3.21
N ARG A 130 -0.94 15.35 -3.28
CA ARG A 130 -1.39 16.16 -2.14
C ARG A 130 -2.22 15.37 -1.10
N ASN A 131 -2.78 14.24 -1.49
CA ASN A 131 -3.51 13.32 -0.59
C ASN A 131 -2.54 12.30 0.02
N ASN A 132 -1.47 12.80 0.62
CA ASN A 132 -0.43 11.97 1.25
C ASN A 132 -0.09 12.53 2.63
N LYS A 133 -0.55 11.84 3.66
CA LYS A 133 -0.33 12.21 5.06
C LYS A 133 0.77 11.34 5.64
N PRO A 134 1.80 11.91 6.29
CA PRO A 134 2.92 11.14 6.85
C PRO A 134 2.44 10.03 7.79
N GLY A 135 3.00 8.84 7.64
CA GLY A 135 2.65 7.66 8.45
C GLY A 135 1.33 6.97 8.07
N SER A 136 0.46 7.59 7.25
CA SER A 136 -0.76 6.94 6.76
C SER A 136 -0.47 6.08 5.53
N VAL A 137 -1.37 5.14 5.24
CA VAL A 137 -1.40 4.39 3.98
C VAL A 137 -2.44 4.94 3.00
N GLY A 138 -2.93 6.15 3.26
CA GLY A 138 -3.80 6.91 2.38
C GLY A 138 -5.27 6.79 2.68
N LEU A 139 -6.06 7.28 1.73
CA LEU A 139 -7.51 7.25 1.76
C LEU A 139 -8.02 5.99 1.05
N PRO A 140 -9.20 5.46 1.43
CA PRO A 140 -9.86 4.39 0.69
C PRO A 140 -10.03 4.75 -0.79
N LEU A 141 -9.84 3.76 -1.66
CA LEU A 141 -10.08 3.93 -3.11
C LEU A 141 -11.58 4.12 -3.39
N VAL A 142 -11.90 4.64 -4.57
CA VAL A 142 -13.28 4.86 -5.02
C VAL A 142 -14.10 3.58 -4.86
N SER A 143 -15.28 3.68 -4.26
CA SER A 143 -16.21 2.58 -3.96
C SER A 143 -15.66 1.54 -2.97
N THR A 144 -14.54 1.80 -2.30
CA THR A 144 -13.99 0.97 -1.23
C THR A 144 -14.27 1.62 0.11
N LEU A 145 -14.69 0.84 1.08
CA LEU A 145 -14.83 1.23 2.47
C LEU A 145 -13.74 0.54 3.29
N VAL A 146 -13.17 1.29 4.22
CA VAL A 146 -12.27 0.77 5.25
C VAL A 146 -12.78 1.29 6.59
N SER A 147 -12.93 0.41 7.56
CA SER A 147 -13.32 0.78 8.92
C SER A 147 -12.58 -0.09 9.94
N ALA A 148 -12.48 0.41 11.17
CA ALA A 148 -11.89 -0.33 12.28
C ALA A 148 -13.01 -1.02 13.09
N PHE A 149 -12.85 -2.32 13.37
CA PHE A 149 -13.79 -3.12 14.15
C PHE A 149 -13.12 -3.67 15.40
N GLU A 150 -13.91 -3.91 16.43
CA GLU A 150 -13.45 -4.67 17.60
C GLU A 150 -12.95 -6.05 17.14
N PRO A 151 -11.67 -6.41 17.40
CA PRO A 151 -11.11 -7.67 16.90
C PRO A 151 -11.92 -8.89 17.27
N GLY A 152 -12.24 -9.70 16.25
CA GLY A 152 -13.04 -10.92 16.40
C GLY A 152 -14.56 -10.72 16.44
N THR A 153 -15.04 -9.46 16.34
CA THR A 153 -16.47 -9.10 16.30
C THR A 153 -16.83 -8.34 15.04
N ASP A 154 -18.12 -8.05 14.85
CA ASP A 154 -18.63 -7.20 13.78
C ASP A 154 -19.04 -5.80 14.31
N THR A 155 -18.51 -5.40 15.48
CA THR A 155 -18.79 -4.10 16.09
C THR A 155 -17.82 -3.06 15.55
N GLU A 156 -18.34 -2.10 14.79
CA GLU A 156 -17.54 -0.98 14.26
C GLU A 156 -17.14 -0.03 15.39
N LEU A 157 -15.89 0.39 15.35
CA LEU A 157 -15.32 1.33 16.34
C LEU A 157 -15.39 2.77 15.84
N PRO A 158 -15.53 3.75 16.74
CA PRO A 158 -15.44 5.17 16.40
C PRO A 158 -14.10 5.52 15.73
N ILE A 159 -14.13 6.57 14.90
CA ILE A 159 -12.94 7.17 14.29
C ILE A 159 -11.88 7.48 15.36
N GLY A 160 -10.63 7.21 15.05
CA GLY A 160 -9.49 7.36 15.96
C GLY A 160 -9.25 6.17 16.89
N GLN A 161 -10.21 5.26 17.04
CA GLN A 161 -10.01 4.05 17.84
C GLN A 161 -9.32 2.94 17.04
N ARG A 162 -8.40 2.25 17.72
CA ARG A 162 -7.66 1.13 17.15
C ARG A 162 -8.47 -0.15 17.18
N GLY A 163 -8.59 -0.81 16.03
CA GLY A 163 -9.28 -2.07 15.87
C GLY A 163 -8.74 -2.86 14.68
N GLU A 164 -9.36 -3.99 14.38
CA GLU A 164 -9.13 -4.71 13.14
C GLU A 164 -9.64 -3.89 11.96
N LEU A 165 -8.76 -3.60 11.00
CA LEU A 165 -9.18 -2.97 9.76
C LEU A 165 -9.93 -3.97 8.91
N CYS A 166 -11.15 -3.63 8.53
CA CYS A 166 -11.94 -4.41 7.59
C CYS A 166 -12.18 -3.62 6.32
N ILE A 167 -12.25 -4.34 5.19
CA ILE A 167 -12.39 -3.76 3.85
C ILE A 167 -13.69 -4.27 3.23
N SER A 168 -14.49 -3.37 2.66
CA SER A 168 -15.66 -3.70 1.86
C SER A 168 -15.66 -2.95 0.54
N GLY A 169 -16.17 -3.57 -0.51
CA GLY A 169 -16.27 -2.94 -1.83
C GLY A 169 -16.14 -3.93 -2.98
N PRO A 170 -16.17 -3.43 -4.22
CA PRO A 170 -16.17 -4.29 -5.41
C PRO A 170 -14.87 -5.07 -5.62
N GLY A 171 -13.77 -4.67 -4.97
CA GLY A 171 -12.49 -5.40 -4.99
C GLY A 171 -12.45 -6.63 -4.09
N VAL A 172 -13.41 -6.80 -3.20
CA VAL A 172 -13.46 -7.95 -2.28
C VAL A 172 -13.68 -9.24 -3.07
N MET A 173 -12.85 -10.23 -2.81
CA MET A 173 -12.93 -11.54 -3.47
C MET A 173 -14.27 -12.26 -3.18
N LYS A 174 -14.65 -13.19 -4.03
CA LYS A 174 -15.81 -14.07 -3.80
C LYS A 174 -15.53 -15.16 -2.78
N GLY A 175 -14.26 -15.51 -2.58
CA GLY A 175 -13.80 -16.55 -1.68
C GLY A 175 -12.60 -17.30 -2.20
N TYR A 176 -12.03 -18.15 -1.36
CA TYR A 176 -10.97 -19.07 -1.75
C TYR A 176 -11.55 -20.29 -2.48
N TYR A 177 -10.93 -20.66 -3.59
CA TYR A 177 -11.38 -21.78 -4.42
C TYR A 177 -11.37 -23.11 -3.61
N ASN A 178 -12.52 -23.78 -3.56
CA ASN A 178 -12.74 -25.03 -2.81
C ASN A 178 -12.37 -24.97 -1.32
N LYS A 179 -12.45 -23.77 -0.70
CA LYS A 179 -12.10 -23.55 0.71
C LYS A 179 -13.14 -22.71 1.44
N PRO A 180 -14.35 -23.26 1.65
CA PRO A 180 -15.45 -22.49 2.25
C PRO A 180 -15.18 -22.12 3.72
N ALA A 181 -14.51 -22.97 4.48
CA ALA A 181 -14.20 -22.69 5.88
C ALA A 181 -13.21 -21.52 6.02
N GLU A 182 -12.12 -21.52 5.23
CA GLU A 182 -11.14 -20.43 5.20
C GLU A 182 -11.76 -19.13 4.66
N THR A 183 -12.70 -19.24 3.72
CA THR A 183 -13.46 -18.09 3.21
C THR A 183 -14.31 -17.49 4.33
N ALA A 184 -15.10 -18.29 5.03
CA ALA A 184 -15.97 -17.83 6.11
C ALA A 184 -15.19 -17.27 7.32
N ALA A 185 -13.93 -17.67 7.48
CA ALA A 185 -13.07 -17.14 8.54
C ALA A 185 -12.71 -15.67 8.36
N ILE A 186 -12.69 -15.17 7.12
CA ILE A 186 -12.27 -13.80 6.82
C ILE A 186 -13.33 -12.94 6.11
N LEU A 187 -14.29 -13.56 5.40
CA LEU A 187 -15.42 -12.86 4.78
C LEU A 187 -16.65 -12.97 5.66
N ARG A 188 -17.16 -11.84 6.12
CA ARG A 188 -18.38 -11.80 6.94
C ARG A 188 -19.35 -10.79 6.38
N THR A 189 -20.64 -11.12 6.44
CA THR A 189 -21.71 -10.16 6.18
C THR A 189 -22.09 -9.49 7.49
N HIS A 190 -21.86 -8.19 7.60
CA HIS A 190 -22.18 -7.42 8.79
C HIS A 190 -23.65 -6.96 8.79
N ALA A 191 -24.08 -6.32 9.87
CA ALA A 191 -25.46 -5.84 10.05
C ALA A 191 -25.89 -4.80 9.00
N ASP A 192 -24.95 -4.12 8.37
CA ASP A 192 -25.18 -3.17 7.26
C ASP A 192 -25.48 -3.86 5.92
N GLY A 193 -25.48 -5.19 5.87
CA GLY A 193 -25.72 -6.02 4.70
C GLY A 193 -24.52 -6.11 3.74
N ARG A 194 -23.39 -5.50 4.06
CA ARG A 194 -22.16 -5.57 3.24
C ARG A 194 -21.30 -6.76 3.63
N VAL A 195 -20.57 -7.27 2.63
CA VAL A 195 -19.51 -8.25 2.89
C VAL A 195 -18.21 -7.49 3.20
N TRP A 196 -17.61 -7.82 4.33
CA TRP A 196 -16.36 -7.27 4.83
C TRP A 196 -15.27 -8.33 4.86
N VAL A 197 -14.07 -7.96 4.40
CA VAL A 197 -12.85 -8.75 4.61
C VAL A 197 -12.26 -8.37 5.95
N HIS A 198 -12.13 -9.30 6.87
CA HIS A 198 -11.38 -9.18 8.11
C HIS A 198 -9.90 -9.40 7.80
N THR A 199 -9.12 -8.32 7.81
CA THR A 199 -7.75 -8.35 7.26
C THR A 199 -6.73 -8.97 8.21
N GLY A 200 -7.05 -9.02 9.50
CA GLY A 200 -6.10 -9.36 10.55
C GLY A 200 -5.06 -8.28 10.83
N ASP A 201 -5.20 -7.10 10.23
CA ASP A 201 -4.34 -5.95 10.47
C ASP A 201 -5.02 -4.99 11.45
N ILE A 202 -4.25 -4.50 12.42
CA ILE A 202 -4.69 -3.51 13.40
C ILE A 202 -4.32 -2.12 12.92
N GLY A 203 -5.27 -1.21 13.07
CA GLY A 203 -5.07 0.18 12.68
C GLY A 203 -6.25 1.06 13.09
N TYR A 204 -6.29 2.25 12.54
CA TYR A 204 -7.37 3.20 12.78
C TYR A 204 -7.50 4.16 11.59
N LEU A 205 -8.61 4.90 11.55
CA LEU A 205 -8.82 6.02 10.65
C LEU A 205 -8.80 7.31 11.45
N ASP A 206 -8.21 8.37 10.89
CA ASP A 206 -8.34 9.70 11.47
C ASP A 206 -9.61 10.42 10.98
N GLU A 207 -9.85 11.64 11.53
CA GLU A 207 -11.02 12.46 11.21
C GLU A 207 -11.11 12.86 9.72
N ASP A 208 -9.98 12.88 9.01
CA ASP A 208 -9.92 13.16 7.58
C ASP A 208 -10.10 11.88 6.73
N GLY A 209 -10.27 10.71 7.37
CA GLY A 209 -10.45 9.41 6.72
C GLY A 209 -9.16 8.71 6.28
N PHE A 210 -7.98 9.23 6.65
CA PHE A 210 -6.73 8.55 6.38
C PHE A 210 -6.56 7.31 7.25
N VAL A 211 -6.11 6.23 6.63
CA VAL A 211 -5.90 4.93 7.28
C VAL A 211 -4.46 4.82 7.78
N TYR A 212 -4.32 4.36 9.00
CA TYR A 212 -3.03 4.08 9.66
C TYR A 212 -2.95 2.62 10.07
N LEU A 213 -1.80 2.00 9.79
CA LEU A 213 -1.49 0.62 10.18
C LEU A 213 -0.59 0.64 11.41
N ASP A 214 -0.91 -0.19 12.40
CA ASP A 214 -0.07 -0.36 13.60
C ASP A 214 0.63 -1.72 13.62
N SER A 215 -0.14 -2.82 13.53
CA SER A 215 0.41 -4.19 13.67
C SER A 215 -0.52 -5.24 13.06
N ARG A 216 -0.17 -6.52 13.23
CA ARG A 216 -1.04 -7.65 12.95
C ARG A 216 -1.72 -8.17 14.21
N ILE A 217 -2.98 -8.65 14.13
CA ILE A 217 -3.72 -9.28 15.24
C ILE A 217 -2.91 -10.41 15.88
N LYS A 218 -2.21 -11.22 15.07
CA LYS A 218 -1.36 -12.31 15.56
C LYS A 218 -0.21 -11.86 16.47
N ARG A 219 0.11 -10.56 16.48
CA ARG A 219 1.11 -9.94 17.36
C ARG A 219 0.47 -9.22 18.55
N LEU A 220 -0.87 -9.19 18.63
CA LEU A 220 -1.60 -8.57 19.75
C LEU A 220 -1.29 -9.32 21.05
N ILE A 221 -0.82 -8.58 22.05
CA ILE A 221 -0.63 -9.11 23.40
C ILE A 221 -1.76 -8.59 24.28
N ILE A 222 -2.53 -9.52 24.85
CA ILE A 222 -3.55 -9.17 25.83
C ILE A 222 -2.94 -9.40 27.22
N ARG A 223 -2.81 -8.33 27.99
CA ARG A 223 -2.35 -8.41 29.37
C ARG A 223 -3.39 -9.06 30.27
N HIS A 224 -2.96 -9.51 31.43
CA HIS A 224 -3.83 -10.18 32.42
C HIS A 224 -4.99 -9.27 32.93
N ASP A 225 -4.85 -7.94 32.79
CA ASP A 225 -5.87 -6.94 33.12
C ASP A 225 -6.80 -6.62 31.94
N GLY A 226 -6.70 -7.37 30.81
CA GLY A 226 -7.47 -7.16 29.60
C GLY A 226 -6.96 -6.04 28.69
N PHE A 227 -5.89 -5.32 29.07
CA PHE A 227 -5.32 -4.26 28.26
C PHE A 227 -4.64 -4.83 27.00
N LYS A 228 -4.97 -4.28 25.83
CA LYS A 228 -4.44 -4.69 24.52
C LYS A 228 -3.16 -3.92 24.20
N VAL A 229 -2.03 -4.63 24.05
CA VAL A 229 -0.75 -4.05 23.62
C VAL A 229 -0.53 -4.42 22.15
N PHE A 230 -0.27 -3.42 21.33
CA PHE A 230 0.02 -3.55 19.90
C PHE A 230 1.53 -3.31 19.70
N PRO A 231 2.37 -4.37 19.62
CA PRO A 231 3.80 -4.22 19.37
C PRO A 231 4.02 -3.68 17.96
N SER A 232 4.81 -2.65 17.84
CA SER A 232 5.25 -2.06 16.56
C SER A 232 6.28 -2.92 15.82
#